data_96dc8703ca2249bfb10941ce05dd8bad
#
_entry.id   96dc8703ca2249bfb10941ce05dd8bad
#
_cell.length_a   1.000
_cell.length_b   1.000
_cell.length_c   1.000
_cell.angle_alpha   90.00
_cell.angle_beta   90.00
_cell.angle_gamma   90.00
#
_symmetry.space_group_name_H-M   'P 1'
#
loop_
_entity.id
_entity.type
_entity.pdbx_description
1 polymer ?
#
loop_
_entity_poly.entity_id
_entity_poly.type
_entity_poly.pdbx_seq_one_letter_code
_entity_poly.pdbx_strand_id
1 'polypeptide(L)'
;MCTMITTQAKVEGSGKGASGWFDLSEVNVSYDHPFHIRMEHALNIDFVNEAAGPGARVAVELSPESARALVKAISAALDQAEAGGWIEEAHSTEHQHHG
;
A
#
# COMPACT_ATOMS: atom_id res chain seq x y z
N MET A 1 -14.12 4.39 -24.35
CA MET A 1 -13.31 3.29 -23.86
C MET A 1 -12.62 3.65 -22.56
N CYS A 2 -12.75 2.80 -21.59
CA CYS A 2 -12.06 3.01 -20.32
C CYS A 2 -10.65 2.48 -20.41
N THR A 3 -9.70 3.31 -20.03
CA THR A 3 -8.33 2.87 -19.90
C THR A 3 -8.08 2.59 -18.44
N MET A 4 -7.82 1.33 -18.12
CA MET A 4 -7.52 0.95 -16.77
C MET A 4 -6.01 0.75 -16.65
N ILE A 5 -5.42 1.39 -15.67
CA ILE A 5 -4.02 1.24 -15.38
C ILE A 5 -3.92 0.46 -14.08
N THR A 6 -3.21 -0.64 -14.11
CA THR A 6 -3.06 -1.48 -12.93
C THR A 6 -1.60 -1.84 -12.75
N THR A 7 -1.09 -1.62 -11.56
CA THR A 7 0.24 -2.04 -11.18
C THR A 7 0.17 -2.80 -9.88
N GLN A 8 1.19 -3.60 -9.61
CA GLN A 8 1.17 -4.51 -8.48
C GLN A 8 2.57 -4.61 -7.92
N ALA A 9 2.66 -4.75 -6.61
CA ALA A 9 3.95 -4.94 -5.95
C ALA A 9 3.77 -5.92 -4.81
N LYS A 10 4.81 -6.68 -4.53
CA LYS A 10 4.86 -7.51 -3.35
C LYS A 10 5.34 -6.67 -2.19
N VAL A 11 4.69 -6.82 -1.05
CA VAL A 11 5.03 -6.03 0.13
C VAL A 11 5.07 -6.93 1.35
N GLU A 12 5.82 -6.51 2.36
CA GLU A 12 5.84 -7.15 3.66
C GLU A 12 5.35 -6.13 4.66
N GLY A 13 4.44 -6.54 5.51
CA GLY A 13 3.91 -5.65 6.52
C GLY A 13 2.63 -6.19 7.10
N SER A 14 1.95 -5.34 7.83
CA SER A 14 0.68 -5.69 8.44
C SER A 14 -0.33 -4.61 8.13
N GLY A 15 -1.58 -5.02 7.97
CA GLY A 15 -2.68 -4.10 7.76
C GLY A 15 -3.81 -4.42 8.70
N LYS A 16 -4.60 -3.43 9.02
CA LYS A 16 -5.76 -3.64 9.88
C LYS A 16 -7.01 -3.59 9.02
N GLY A 17 -7.66 -4.72 8.91
CA GLY A 17 -8.90 -4.87 8.17
C GLY A 17 -10.09 -4.93 9.11
N ALA A 18 -11.22 -5.33 8.57
CA ALA A 18 -12.48 -5.38 9.34
C ALA A 18 -12.41 -6.38 10.49
N SER A 19 -11.64 -7.45 10.32
CA SER A 19 -11.53 -8.50 11.33
C SER A 19 -10.29 -8.39 12.21
N GLY A 20 -9.53 -7.31 12.07
CA GLY A 20 -8.32 -7.10 12.84
C GLY A 20 -7.08 -7.04 11.97
N TRP A 21 -5.93 -7.24 12.57
CA TRP A 21 -4.65 -7.16 11.88
C TRP A 21 -4.37 -8.46 11.10
N PHE A 22 -3.77 -8.31 9.94
CA PHE A 22 -3.36 -9.45 9.14
C PHE A 22 -2.07 -9.10 8.41
N ASP A 23 -1.32 -10.12 8.01
CA ASP A 23 -0.09 -9.92 7.25
C ASP A 23 -0.42 -9.55 5.81
N LEU A 24 0.29 -8.56 5.29
CA LEU A 24 0.15 -8.16 3.90
C LEU A 24 1.09 -8.97 3.03
N SER A 25 0.68 -9.25 1.81
CA SER A 25 1.56 -9.93 0.85
C SER A 25 1.69 -9.14 -0.44
N GLU A 26 0.74 -8.24 -0.72
CA GLU A 26 0.67 -7.64 -2.04
C GLU A 26 -0.10 -6.34 -1.97
N VAL A 27 0.27 -5.41 -2.82
CA VAL A 27 -0.52 -4.19 -3.02
C VAL A 27 -0.84 -4.06 -4.50
N ASN A 28 -2.10 -3.79 -4.78
CA ASN A 28 -2.57 -3.53 -6.13
C ASN A 28 -2.92 -2.05 -6.23
N VAL A 29 -2.40 -1.39 -7.24
CA VAL A 29 -2.65 0.04 -7.44
C VAL A 29 -3.25 0.20 -8.82
N SER A 30 -4.38 0.88 -8.90
CA SER A 30 -5.04 1.08 -10.17
C SER A 30 -5.56 2.50 -10.29
N TYR A 31 -5.74 2.94 -11.52
CA TYR A 31 -6.38 4.20 -11.80
C TYR A 31 -7.62 3.89 -12.61
N ASP A 32 -8.78 4.03 -12.00
CA ASP A 32 -10.03 3.57 -12.57
C ASP A 32 -11.19 4.21 -11.84
N HIS A 33 -12.40 3.81 -12.18
CA HIS A 33 -13.59 4.30 -11.49
C HIS A 33 -13.57 3.92 -10.03
N PRO A 34 -13.77 4.87 -9.12
CA PRO A 34 -13.84 4.57 -7.70
C PRO A 34 -15.19 3.97 -7.34
N PHE A 35 -15.23 3.31 -6.17
CA PHE A 35 -16.49 2.80 -5.64
C PHE A 35 -17.18 3.82 -4.75
N HIS A 36 -16.44 4.74 -4.18
CA HIS A 36 -16.98 5.57 -3.10
C HIS A 36 -16.79 7.07 -3.31
N ILE A 37 -15.59 7.52 -3.62
CA ILE A 37 -15.36 8.96 -3.74
C ILE A 37 -16.03 9.51 -4.99
N ARG A 38 -16.38 10.79 -4.94
CA ARG A 38 -17.13 11.42 -6.02
C ARG A 38 -16.21 11.99 -7.07
N MET A 39 -15.61 11.10 -7.82
CA MET A 39 -14.72 11.45 -8.92
C MET A 39 -14.94 10.45 -10.03
N GLU A 40 -14.70 10.87 -11.24
CA GLU A 40 -14.86 9.95 -12.37
C GLU A 40 -13.81 8.86 -12.36
N HIS A 41 -12.58 9.22 -11.96
CA HIS A 41 -11.48 8.27 -11.81
C HIS A 41 -10.72 8.57 -10.54
N ALA A 42 -10.19 7.55 -9.95
CA ALA A 42 -9.43 7.67 -8.70
C ALA A 42 -8.24 6.74 -8.72
N LEU A 43 -7.27 7.07 -7.89
CA LEU A 43 -6.16 6.17 -7.60
C LEU A 43 -6.63 5.23 -6.50
N ASN A 44 -6.71 3.96 -6.82
CA ASN A 44 -7.20 2.94 -5.90
C ASN A 44 -6.04 2.09 -5.42
N ILE A 45 -5.92 1.93 -4.12
CA ILE A 45 -4.87 1.11 -3.50
C ILE A 45 -5.55 0.01 -2.71
N ASP A 46 -5.13 -1.22 -2.95
CA ASP A 46 -5.72 -2.38 -2.32
C ASP A 46 -4.60 -3.24 -1.77
N PHE A 47 -4.49 -3.29 -0.44
CA PHE A 47 -3.51 -4.13 0.25
C PHE A 47 -4.19 -5.44 0.58
N VAL A 48 -3.59 -6.54 0.16
CA VAL A 48 -4.26 -7.83 0.28
C VAL A 48 -3.32 -8.94 0.73
N ASN A 49 -3.92 -9.99 1.26
CA ASN A 49 -3.27 -11.27 1.45
C ASN A 49 -4.29 -12.34 1.09
N GLU A 50 -4.26 -12.81 -0.13
CA GLU A 50 -5.28 -13.75 -0.60
C GLU A 50 -5.24 -15.06 0.16
N ALA A 51 -4.08 -15.46 0.64
CA ALA A 51 -3.95 -16.69 1.40
C ALA A 51 -4.69 -16.63 2.73
N ALA A 52 -4.94 -15.41 3.25
CA ALA A 52 -5.65 -15.23 4.52
C ALA A 52 -7.14 -15.03 4.33
N GLY A 53 -7.65 -15.12 3.10
CA GLY A 53 -9.07 -15.06 2.82
C GLY A 53 -9.51 -13.71 2.26
N PRO A 54 -10.76 -13.64 1.77
CA PRO A 54 -11.25 -12.42 1.09
C PRO A 54 -11.40 -11.22 2.00
N GLY A 55 -11.47 -11.43 3.32
CA GLY A 55 -11.55 -10.32 4.26
C GLY A 55 -10.20 -9.71 4.60
N ALA A 56 -9.10 -10.31 4.14
CA ALA A 56 -7.76 -9.82 4.43
C ALA A 56 -7.36 -8.79 3.39
N ARG A 57 -7.98 -7.60 3.46
CA ARG A 57 -7.70 -6.53 2.54
C ARG A 57 -8.00 -5.19 3.17
N VAL A 58 -7.29 -4.18 2.72
CA VAL A 58 -7.54 -2.78 3.06
C VAL A 58 -7.55 -2.00 1.76
N ALA A 59 -8.65 -1.32 1.48
CA ALA A 59 -8.83 -0.59 0.24
C ALA A 59 -8.88 0.90 0.51
N VAL A 60 -8.24 1.68 -0.35
CA VAL A 60 -8.18 3.13 -0.25
C VAL A 60 -8.42 3.73 -1.62
N GLU A 61 -9.17 4.82 -1.67
CA GLU A 61 -9.42 5.57 -2.90
C GLU A 61 -8.92 6.99 -2.68
N LEU A 62 -8.11 7.50 -3.59
CA LEU A 62 -7.51 8.82 -3.47
C LEU A 62 -7.65 9.59 -4.77
N SER A 63 -7.74 10.91 -4.65
CA SER A 63 -7.57 11.75 -5.82
C SER A 63 -6.12 11.63 -6.29
N PRO A 64 -5.85 11.91 -7.57
CA PRO A 64 -4.45 11.86 -8.06
C PRO A 64 -3.53 12.78 -7.28
N GLU A 65 -4.03 13.95 -6.90
CA GLU A 65 -3.22 14.90 -6.12
C GLU A 65 -2.87 14.34 -4.75
N SER A 66 -3.85 13.73 -4.10
CA SER A 66 -3.62 13.12 -2.79
C SER A 66 -2.69 11.93 -2.89
N ALA A 67 -2.82 11.16 -3.96
CA ALA A 67 -1.93 10.03 -4.20
C ALA A 67 -0.49 10.49 -4.33
N ARG A 68 -0.25 11.58 -5.07
CA ARG A 68 1.10 12.13 -5.20
C ARG A 68 1.62 12.69 -3.89
N ALA A 69 0.73 13.29 -3.09
CA ALA A 69 1.10 13.76 -1.76
C ALA A 69 1.52 12.59 -0.87
N LEU A 70 0.81 11.47 -0.98
CA LEU A 70 1.17 10.27 -0.22
C LEU A 70 2.53 9.74 -0.63
N VAL A 71 2.83 9.69 -1.93
CA VAL A 71 4.13 9.25 -2.40
C VAL A 71 5.24 10.12 -1.81
N LYS A 72 5.03 11.44 -1.83
CA LYS A 72 6.02 12.36 -1.28
C LYS A 72 6.21 12.18 0.22
N ALA A 73 5.11 11.97 0.95
CA ALA A 73 5.19 11.78 2.39
C ALA A 73 5.95 10.50 2.73
N ILE A 74 5.69 9.43 1.99
CA ILE A 74 6.40 8.16 2.20
C ILE A 74 7.88 8.34 1.91
N SER A 75 8.22 8.96 0.79
CA SER A 75 9.61 9.19 0.41
C SER A 75 10.33 10.04 1.44
N ALA A 76 9.67 11.10 1.91
CA ALA A 76 10.27 11.98 2.91
C ALA A 76 10.56 11.25 4.21
N ALA A 77 9.62 10.43 4.66
CA ALA A 77 9.81 9.67 5.89
C ALA A 77 10.97 8.68 5.76
N LEU A 78 11.04 8.00 4.63
CA LEU A 78 12.12 7.04 4.38
C LEU A 78 13.47 7.73 4.29
N ASP A 79 13.51 8.87 3.59
CA ASP A 79 14.76 9.63 3.44
C ASP A 79 15.26 10.11 4.79
N GLN A 80 14.35 10.60 5.63
CA GLN A 80 14.73 11.07 6.97
C GLN A 80 15.19 9.92 7.85
N ALA A 81 14.51 8.78 7.77
CA ALA A 81 14.92 7.61 8.54
C ALA A 81 16.29 7.12 8.11
N GLU A 82 16.54 7.13 6.80
CA GLU A 82 17.82 6.70 6.26
C GLU A 82 18.93 7.65 6.70
N ALA A 83 18.69 8.96 6.63
CA ALA A 83 19.66 9.95 7.04
C ALA A 83 19.98 9.84 8.54
N GLY A 84 19.01 9.42 9.35
CA GLY A 84 19.19 9.21 10.78
C GLY A 84 19.78 7.85 11.13
N GLY A 85 19.97 6.99 10.14
CA GLY A 85 20.50 5.65 10.39
C GLY A 85 19.49 4.70 11.01
N TRP A 86 18.21 4.95 10.84
CA TRP A 86 17.16 4.17 11.49
C TRP A 86 16.55 3.08 10.61
N ILE A 87 16.91 3.03 9.34
CA ILE A 87 16.35 2.02 8.45
C ILE A 87 17.12 0.72 8.60
N GLU A 88 16.40 -0.36 8.84
CA GLU A 88 16.98 -1.69 8.88
C GLU A 88 17.01 -2.26 7.48
N GLU A 89 18.10 -2.95 7.17
CA GLU A 89 18.17 -3.65 5.89
C GLU A 89 17.19 -4.80 5.89
N ALA A 90 16.55 -4.89 4.82
CA ALA A 90 15.65 -6.02 4.69
C ALA A 90 16.45 -7.27 4.83
N HIS A 91 16.32 -7.85 5.53
CA HIS A 91 17.11 -8.80 5.72
C HIS A 91 16.91 -9.90 5.10
N SER A 92 17.28 -9.69 4.68
CA SER A 92 17.29 -10.52 4.30
C SER A 92 17.59 -11.47 5.11
N THR A 93 17.58 -11.33 5.78
CA THR A 93 17.90 -11.68 6.52
C THR A 93 17.64 -11.97 7.39
N GLU A 94 17.50 -11.83 7.87
CA GLU A 94 17.35 -11.74 8.75
C GLU A 94 16.96 -11.63 9.57
N HIS A 95 16.66 -11.40 9.74
CA HIS A 95 16.24 -10.94 10.56
C HIS A 95 15.54 -10.70 11.13
N GLN A 96 15.29 -10.42 11.21
CA GLN A 96 14.69 -9.88 11.69
C GLN A 96 14.09 -9.59 12.28
N HIS A 97 13.65 -9.34 12.30
CA HIS A 97 13.13 -8.76 12.73
C HIS A 97 12.50 -8.58 13.03
N HIS A 98 12.11 -8.45 12.96
CA HIS A 98 11.69 -7.86 13.10
C HIS A 98 11.10 -7.72 13.44
N GLY A 99 10.66 -7.87 13.05
CA GLY A 99 10.33 -7.29 13.37
C GLY A 99 10.00 -6.71 13.58
#